data_d3744483f43c6402c7208e2f6d201865
#
_entry.id   d3744483f43c6402c7208e2f6d201865
#
_cell.length_a   1.000
_cell.length_b   1.000
_cell.length_c   1.000
_cell.angle_alpha   90.00
_cell.angle_beta   90.00
_cell.angle_gamma   90.00
#
_symmetry.space_group_name_H-M   'P 1'
#
loop_
_entity.id
_entity.type
_entity.pdbx_description
1 polymer ?
#
loop_
_entity_poly.entity_id
_entity_poly.type
_entity_poly.pdbx_seq_one_letter_code
_entity_poly.pdbx_strand_id
1 'polypeptide(L)'
;MGSEADQEDGRLASLAVVLPLAVTGFVIAAGCWTLFAVAGIHLRAELSLSNLQFGLLLAMPMAVSALLAVPAGLAARKFGARRIMLFCLAGLAVCMVVLLTTDTFPGYLLAAGGLGLAGGFYSAGLQFVTSNCQPQRLGLVLGVFGAGVTGAGFTYYLVPLFHEAFSWHGVPLAYLIVLLLVLALLLLLTDPDDAIADPQTETSLKVLFGHLNQQSVWQLGAFFGVVAGSFFALALWLPDYLSSQFGLQVGTGARLAQWFIIPGALAQILGGGMSDRYGSPKVISRSLFVGLVALVVLSYPPMTLFIRGVDATIRIEFALPMNVERIFVVVLGVALGSAMGSLQRMVIIESRNNAAFVAGLLLVGACSVAFLLPVLFGAVNHWLGVRSAVFMIVFILLCVCQFMFARFNRRHERNALLHPGI
;
A
#
# COMPACT_ATOMS: atom_id res chain seq x y z
N MET A 1 -0.14 -25.75 -33.92
CA MET A 1 -0.52 -24.32 -34.06
C MET A 1 -1.95 -24.04 -33.57
N GLY A 2 -2.94 -24.92 -33.71
CA GLY A 2 -4.30 -24.70 -33.19
C GLY A 2 -4.43 -24.77 -31.65
N SER A 3 -3.68 -25.68 -30.98
CA SER A 3 -3.80 -25.87 -29.53
C SER A 3 -3.17 -24.74 -28.69
N GLU A 4 -2.17 -24.02 -29.22
CA GLU A 4 -1.55 -22.88 -28.51
C GLU A 4 -2.44 -21.63 -28.61
N ALA A 5 -3.10 -21.41 -29.74
CA ALA A 5 -4.04 -20.29 -29.92
C ALA A 5 -5.31 -20.45 -29.06
N ASP A 6 -5.84 -21.67 -28.96
CA ASP A 6 -7.02 -21.97 -28.11
C ASP A 6 -6.66 -21.85 -26.60
N GLN A 7 -5.46 -22.21 -26.20
CA GLN A 7 -4.98 -21.99 -24.83
C GLN A 7 -4.72 -20.50 -24.51
N GLU A 8 -4.29 -19.74 -25.52
CA GLU A 8 -4.06 -18.29 -25.37
C GLU A 8 -5.40 -17.54 -25.22
N ASP A 9 -6.41 -17.89 -26.03
CA ASP A 9 -7.76 -17.30 -25.93
C ASP A 9 -8.47 -17.66 -24.62
N GLY A 10 -8.35 -18.90 -24.14
CA GLY A 10 -8.89 -19.31 -22.84
C GLY A 10 -8.24 -18.57 -21.66
N ARG A 11 -6.93 -18.30 -21.73
CA ARG A 11 -6.22 -17.53 -20.69
C ARG A 11 -6.60 -16.03 -20.68
N LEU A 12 -6.82 -15.45 -21.85
CA LEU A 12 -7.25 -14.05 -21.97
C LEU A 12 -8.68 -13.85 -21.47
N ALA A 13 -9.58 -14.80 -21.77
CA ALA A 13 -10.96 -14.80 -21.26
C ALA A 13 -10.98 -14.94 -19.72
N SER A 14 -10.13 -15.81 -19.16
CA SER A 14 -9.95 -15.96 -17.71
C SER A 14 -9.43 -14.68 -17.07
N LEU A 15 -8.41 -14.04 -17.64
CA LEU A 15 -7.84 -12.80 -17.10
C LEU A 15 -8.85 -11.64 -17.11
N ALA A 16 -9.71 -11.55 -18.10
CA ALA A 16 -10.75 -10.52 -18.21
C ALA A 16 -11.78 -10.59 -17.05
N VAL A 17 -11.97 -11.75 -16.45
CA VAL A 17 -12.85 -11.94 -15.27
C VAL A 17 -12.06 -11.87 -13.98
N VAL A 18 -10.91 -12.55 -13.92
CA VAL A 18 -10.07 -12.69 -12.74
C VAL A 18 -9.53 -11.34 -12.25
N LEU A 19 -9.01 -10.51 -13.17
CA LEU A 19 -8.37 -9.25 -12.80
C LEU A 19 -9.35 -8.23 -12.19
N PRO A 20 -10.51 -7.91 -12.78
CA PRO A 20 -11.49 -7.00 -12.17
C PRO A 20 -11.97 -7.49 -10.79
N LEU A 21 -12.21 -8.78 -10.61
CA LEU A 21 -12.64 -9.34 -9.33
C LEU A 21 -11.53 -9.24 -8.26
N ALA A 22 -10.29 -9.56 -8.62
CA ALA A 22 -9.16 -9.43 -7.73
C ALA A 22 -8.92 -7.96 -7.33
N VAL A 23 -9.03 -7.02 -8.28
CA VAL A 23 -8.92 -5.58 -8.03
C VAL A 23 -10.05 -5.10 -7.12
N THR A 24 -11.30 -5.47 -7.41
CA THR A 24 -12.45 -5.08 -6.58
C THR A 24 -12.31 -5.62 -5.16
N GLY A 25 -11.88 -6.87 -5.00
CA GLY A 25 -11.58 -7.45 -3.69
C GLY A 25 -10.44 -6.70 -2.97
N PHE A 26 -9.40 -6.29 -3.70
CA PHE A 26 -8.31 -5.52 -3.11
C PHE A 26 -8.72 -4.08 -2.78
N VAL A 27 -9.60 -3.45 -3.56
CA VAL A 27 -10.17 -2.13 -3.24
C VAL A 27 -10.85 -2.16 -1.87
N ILE A 28 -11.74 -3.11 -1.62
CA ILE A 28 -12.41 -3.18 -0.32
C ILE A 28 -11.45 -3.59 0.81
N ALA A 29 -10.52 -4.51 0.57
CA ALA A 29 -9.51 -4.91 1.54
C ALA A 29 -8.58 -3.74 1.92
N ALA A 30 -8.12 -2.95 0.96
CA ALA A 30 -7.30 -1.76 1.20
C ALA A 30 -8.10 -0.66 1.92
N GLY A 31 -9.39 -0.55 1.66
CA GLY A 31 -10.29 0.31 2.42
C GLY A 31 -10.36 -0.09 3.90
N CYS A 32 -10.48 -1.38 4.18
CA CYS A 32 -10.43 -1.91 5.55
C CYS A 32 -9.10 -1.58 6.24
N TRP A 33 -7.99 -1.66 5.56
CA TRP A 33 -6.66 -1.36 6.10
C TRP A 33 -6.54 0.04 6.69
N THR A 34 -7.16 1.01 6.04
CA THR A 34 -7.05 2.43 6.40
C THR A 34 -8.29 2.96 7.12
N LEU A 35 -9.22 2.10 7.50
CA LEU A 35 -10.46 2.47 8.17
C LEU A 35 -10.20 3.37 9.39
N PHE A 36 -9.28 2.98 10.26
CA PHE A 36 -8.97 3.71 11.48
C PHE A 36 -8.16 5.01 11.26
N ALA A 37 -7.64 5.26 10.05
CA ALA A 37 -6.99 6.52 9.75
C ALA A 37 -7.95 7.73 9.83
N VAL A 38 -9.24 7.50 9.59
CA VAL A 38 -10.29 8.50 9.71
C VAL A 38 -11.20 8.19 10.90
N ALA A 39 -11.74 6.98 10.97
CA ALA A 39 -12.61 6.54 12.06
C ALA A 39 -11.92 6.63 13.42
N GLY A 40 -10.65 6.32 13.50
CA GLY A 40 -9.87 6.38 14.74
C GLY A 40 -9.76 7.79 15.32
N ILE A 41 -9.84 8.85 14.50
CA ILE A 41 -9.82 10.23 14.99
C ILE A 41 -11.12 10.54 15.76
N HIS A 42 -12.27 10.08 15.26
CA HIS A 42 -13.55 10.22 15.95
C HIS A 42 -13.57 9.38 17.23
N LEU A 43 -13.14 8.10 17.16
CA LEU A 43 -13.06 7.21 18.31
C LEU A 43 -12.11 7.73 19.39
N ARG A 44 -11.02 8.40 19.00
CA ARG A 44 -10.10 9.05 19.94
C ARG A 44 -10.80 10.10 20.79
N ALA A 45 -11.69 10.88 20.17
CA ALA A 45 -12.46 11.90 20.89
C ALA A 45 -13.53 11.27 21.80
N GLU A 46 -14.25 10.28 21.31
CA GLU A 46 -15.33 9.61 22.04
C GLU A 46 -14.83 8.80 23.26
N LEU A 47 -13.76 8.02 23.06
CA LEU A 47 -13.20 7.14 24.09
C LEU A 47 -12.06 7.79 24.89
N SER A 48 -11.74 9.08 24.63
CA SER A 48 -10.64 9.80 25.28
C SER A 48 -9.30 9.03 25.18
N LEU A 49 -8.99 8.45 24.01
CA LEU A 49 -7.81 7.61 23.82
C LEU A 49 -6.53 8.43 23.96
N SER A 50 -5.55 7.86 24.66
CA SER A 50 -4.18 8.40 24.69
C SER A 50 -3.53 8.36 23.32
N ASN A 51 -2.48 9.16 23.11
CA ASN A 51 -1.70 9.16 21.87
C ASN A 51 -1.14 7.77 21.51
N LEU A 52 -0.74 7.00 22.53
CA LEU A 52 -0.25 5.64 22.36
C LEU A 52 -1.36 4.69 21.89
N GLN A 53 -2.54 4.74 22.51
CA GLN A 53 -3.68 3.90 22.14
C GLN A 53 -4.15 4.20 20.71
N PHE A 54 -4.21 5.48 20.36
CA PHE A 54 -4.54 5.89 18.99
C PHE A 54 -3.50 5.40 17.99
N GLY A 55 -2.20 5.57 18.30
CA GLY A 55 -1.11 5.06 17.46
C GLY A 55 -1.15 3.54 17.28
N LEU A 56 -1.45 2.78 18.34
CA LEU A 56 -1.63 1.34 18.27
C LEU A 56 -2.82 0.94 17.39
N LEU A 57 -3.94 1.65 17.51
CA LEU A 57 -5.13 1.40 16.70
C LEU A 57 -4.85 1.59 15.20
N LEU A 58 -4.12 2.65 14.84
CA LEU A 58 -3.70 2.93 13.45
C LEU A 58 -2.71 1.91 12.90
N ALA A 59 -1.77 1.49 13.73
CA ALA A 59 -0.65 0.65 13.31
C ALA A 59 -0.99 -0.85 13.30
N MET A 60 -1.98 -1.29 14.08
CA MET A 60 -2.30 -2.70 14.27
C MET A 60 -2.62 -3.44 12.95
N PRO A 61 -3.41 -2.89 12.01
CA PRO A 61 -3.65 -3.57 10.73
C PRO A 61 -2.36 -3.84 9.96
N MET A 62 -1.38 -2.91 9.98
CA MET A 62 -0.10 -3.07 9.29
C MET A 62 0.78 -4.12 9.97
N ALA A 63 0.83 -4.12 11.31
CA ALA A 63 1.58 -5.11 12.07
C ALA A 63 1.09 -6.55 11.79
N VAL A 64 -0.23 -6.76 11.86
CA VAL A 64 -0.81 -8.08 11.59
C VAL A 64 -0.68 -8.47 10.12
N SER A 65 -0.79 -7.51 9.19
CA SER A 65 -0.54 -7.77 7.76
C SER A 65 0.89 -8.23 7.52
N ALA A 66 1.88 -7.62 8.15
CA ALA A 66 3.28 -8.05 8.04
C ALA A 66 3.45 -9.50 8.52
N LEU A 67 2.79 -9.89 9.61
CA LEU A 67 2.85 -11.25 10.14
C LEU A 67 2.14 -12.27 9.24
N LEU A 68 1.02 -11.88 8.62
CA LEU A 68 0.19 -12.79 7.81
C LEU A 68 0.63 -12.87 6.34
N ALA A 69 1.38 -11.89 5.84
CA ALA A 69 1.71 -11.76 4.42
C ALA A 69 2.41 -13.00 3.84
N VAL A 70 3.46 -13.48 4.50
CA VAL A 70 4.20 -14.68 4.06
C VAL A 70 3.39 -15.95 4.29
N PRO A 71 2.80 -16.23 5.47
CA PRO A 71 1.92 -17.38 5.68
C PRO A 71 0.78 -17.47 4.67
N ALA A 72 0.11 -16.34 4.36
CA ALA A 72 -0.97 -16.31 3.38
C ALA A 72 -0.47 -16.61 1.95
N GLY A 73 0.68 -16.08 1.56
CA GLY A 73 1.33 -16.40 0.28
C GLY A 73 1.67 -17.89 0.15
N LEU A 74 2.19 -18.51 1.22
CA LEU A 74 2.44 -19.95 1.28
C LEU A 74 1.17 -20.78 1.23
N ALA A 75 0.15 -20.34 1.98
CA ALA A 75 -1.16 -20.99 1.98
C ALA A 75 -1.84 -20.89 0.59
N ALA A 76 -1.70 -19.76 -0.10
CA ALA A 76 -2.21 -19.57 -1.45
C ALA A 76 -1.59 -20.55 -2.46
N ARG A 77 -0.31 -20.88 -2.32
CA ARG A 77 0.34 -21.91 -3.14
C ARG A 77 -0.15 -23.32 -2.83
N LYS A 78 -0.37 -23.65 -1.54
CA LYS A 78 -0.74 -24.99 -1.09
C LYS A 78 -2.22 -25.30 -1.28
N PHE A 79 -3.07 -24.33 -0.97
CA PHE A 79 -4.53 -24.51 -0.91
C PHE A 79 -5.28 -23.82 -2.06
N GLY A 80 -4.55 -23.07 -2.90
CA GLY A 80 -5.12 -22.26 -3.97
C GLY A 80 -5.31 -20.78 -3.55
N ALA A 81 -5.00 -19.89 -4.48
CA ALA A 81 -5.04 -18.45 -4.24
C ALA A 81 -6.47 -17.95 -3.99
N ARG A 82 -7.44 -18.44 -4.76
CA ARG A 82 -8.87 -18.11 -4.62
C ARG A 82 -9.39 -18.44 -3.22
N ARG A 83 -9.10 -19.64 -2.69
CA ARG A 83 -9.55 -20.05 -1.35
C ARG A 83 -9.03 -19.14 -0.26
N ILE A 84 -7.78 -18.73 -0.36
CA ILE A 84 -7.16 -17.80 0.63
C ILE A 84 -7.76 -16.40 0.50
N MET A 85 -8.03 -15.92 -0.73
CA MET A 85 -8.73 -14.64 -0.94
C MET A 85 -10.12 -14.66 -0.29
N LEU A 86 -10.91 -15.71 -0.50
CA LEU A 86 -12.23 -15.89 0.12
C LEU A 86 -12.15 -15.92 1.65
N PHE A 87 -11.18 -16.67 2.19
CA PHE A 87 -10.95 -16.72 3.63
C PHE A 87 -10.62 -15.33 4.22
N CYS A 88 -9.76 -14.56 3.54
CA CYS A 88 -9.42 -13.20 3.98
C CYS A 88 -10.64 -12.26 3.93
N LEU A 89 -11.47 -12.30 2.86
CA LEU A 89 -12.67 -11.48 2.78
C LEU A 89 -13.71 -11.87 3.84
N ALA A 90 -13.91 -13.17 4.08
CA ALA A 90 -14.79 -13.64 5.14
C ALA A 90 -14.31 -13.18 6.53
N GLY A 91 -13.00 -13.26 6.80
CA GLY A 91 -12.40 -12.76 8.03
C GLY A 91 -12.56 -11.26 8.20
N LEU A 92 -12.39 -10.47 7.13
CA LEU A 92 -12.67 -9.02 7.15
C LEU A 92 -14.14 -8.73 7.45
N ALA A 93 -15.07 -9.51 6.88
CA ALA A 93 -16.50 -9.38 7.19
C ALA A 93 -16.81 -9.66 8.67
N VAL A 94 -16.18 -10.69 9.25
CA VAL A 94 -16.29 -10.97 10.70
C VAL A 94 -15.76 -9.78 11.51
N CYS A 95 -14.65 -9.16 11.11
CA CYS A 95 -14.14 -7.96 11.80
C CYS A 95 -15.12 -6.80 11.74
N MET A 96 -15.87 -6.61 10.65
CA MET A 96 -16.92 -5.59 10.56
C MET A 96 -18.06 -5.90 11.53
N VAL A 97 -18.43 -7.17 11.71
CA VAL A 97 -19.43 -7.57 12.72
C VAL A 97 -18.91 -7.27 14.13
N VAL A 98 -17.64 -7.55 14.43
CA VAL A 98 -17.04 -7.17 15.72
C VAL A 98 -17.10 -5.66 15.94
N LEU A 99 -16.83 -4.85 14.92
CA LEU A 99 -16.92 -3.39 14.99
C LEU A 99 -18.36 -2.87 15.23
N LEU A 100 -19.37 -3.61 14.78
CA LEU A 100 -20.77 -3.28 15.04
C LEU A 100 -21.22 -3.58 16.48
N THR A 101 -20.51 -4.46 17.16
CA THR A 101 -20.92 -4.97 18.49
C THR A 101 -20.03 -4.52 19.64
N THR A 102 -18.94 -3.79 19.34
CA THR A 102 -17.97 -3.38 20.37
C THR A 102 -17.96 -1.87 20.58
N ASP A 103 -17.91 -1.47 21.86
CA ASP A 103 -17.77 -0.07 22.29
C ASP A 103 -16.52 0.10 23.17
N THR A 104 -15.62 -0.87 23.16
CA THR A 104 -14.43 -0.86 24.03
C THR A 104 -13.14 -0.79 23.23
N PHE A 105 -12.13 -0.11 23.78
CA PHE A 105 -10.81 -0.03 23.12
C PHE A 105 -10.19 -1.41 22.81
N PRO A 106 -10.20 -2.42 23.71
CA PRO A 106 -9.71 -3.76 23.37
C PRO A 106 -10.45 -4.41 22.20
N GLY A 107 -11.77 -4.22 22.11
CA GLY A 107 -12.57 -4.73 21.00
C GLY A 107 -12.21 -4.04 19.68
N TYR A 108 -12.05 -2.72 19.67
CA TYR A 108 -11.56 -2.00 18.48
C TYR A 108 -10.16 -2.44 18.08
N LEU A 109 -9.26 -2.68 19.05
CA LEU A 109 -7.89 -3.13 18.79
C LEU A 109 -7.86 -4.55 18.20
N LEU A 110 -8.74 -5.45 18.69
CA LEU A 110 -8.90 -6.80 18.15
C LEU A 110 -9.39 -6.76 16.69
N ALA A 111 -10.42 -5.96 16.43
CA ALA A 111 -10.93 -5.76 15.07
C ALA A 111 -9.86 -5.16 14.17
N ALA A 112 -9.14 -4.13 14.62
CA ALA A 112 -8.02 -3.54 13.88
C ALA A 112 -6.95 -4.57 13.50
N GLY A 113 -6.60 -5.48 14.43
CA GLY A 113 -5.73 -6.62 14.15
C GLY A 113 -6.30 -7.51 13.05
N GLY A 114 -7.58 -7.85 13.11
CA GLY A 114 -8.26 -8.65 12.10
C GLY A 114 -8.29 -7.99 10.71
N LEU A 115 -8.33 -6.63 10.63
CA LEU A 115 -8.21 -5.93 9.35
C LEU A 115 -6.86 -6.17 8.66
N GLY A 116 -5.85 -6.66 9.37
CA GLY A 116 -4.59 -7.12 8.81
C GLY A 116 -4.72 -8.31 7.84
N LEU A 117 -5.85 -9.03 7.81
CA LEU A 117 -6.17 -10.05 6.79
C LEU A 117 -6.15 -9.47 5.37
N ALA A 118 -6.32 -8.17 5.20
CA ALA A 118 -6.15 -7.50 3.91
C ALA A 118 -4.76 -7.72 3.29
N GLY A 119 -3.71 -7.87 4.11
CA GLY A 119 -2.38 -8.25 3.65
C GLY A 119 -2.31 -9.68 3.12
N GLY A 120 -3.03 -10.60 3.76
CA GLY A 120 -3.20 -11.96 3.24
C GLY A 120 -3.93 -11.98 1.89
N PHE A 121 -4.97 -11.16 1.75
CA PHE A 121 -5.67 -10.99 0.48
C PHE A 121 -4.74 -10.46 -0.62
N TYR A 122 -3.91 -9.46 -0.34
CA TYR A 122 -2.94 -8.94 -1.30
C TYR A 122 -1.98 -10.03 -1.78
N SER A 123 -1.38 -10.80 -0.87
CA SER A 123 -0.42 -11.85 -1.22
C SER A 123 -1.04 -12.95 -2.07
N ALA A 124 -2.25 -13.41 -1.71
CA ALA A 124 -3.00 -14.41 -2.47
C ALA A 124 -3.51 -13.86 -3.81
N GLY A 125 -4.02 -12.62 -3.82
CA GLY A 125 -4.52 -11.97 -5.02
C GLY A 125 -3.43 -11.73 -6.06
N LEU A 126 -2.22 -11.37 -5.62
CA LEU A 126 -1.07 -11.21 -6.50
C LEU A 126 -0.69 -12.54 -7.17
N GLN A 127 -0.70 -13.65 -6.43
CA GLN A 127 -0.52 -14.99 -6.99
C GLN A 127 -1.61 -15.31 -8.01
N PHE A 128 -2.88 -15.07 -7.66
CA PHE A 128 -4.04 -15.35 -8.50
C PHE A 128 -3.95 -14.62 -9.84
N VAL A 129 -3.59 -13.34 -9.82
CA VAL A 129 -3.43 -12.52 -11.02
C VAL A 129 -2.20 -12.93 -11.84
N THR A 130 -1.07 -13.22 -11.18
CA THR A 130 0.19 -13.59 -11.86
C THR A 130 0.08 -14.92 -12.57
N SER A 131 -0.63 -15.90 -12.00
CA SER A 131 -0.84 -17.23 -12.59
C SER A 131 -1.63 -17.16 -13.90
N ASN A 132 -2.51 -16.18 -14.05
CA ASN A 132 -3.38 -15.99 -15.20
C ASN A 132 -2.85 -14.95 -16.21
N CYS A 133 -1.62 -14.41 -16.00
CA CYS A 133 -1.06 -13.33 -16.80
C CYS A 133 0.10 -13.78 -17.71
N GLN A 134 0.16 -13.22 -18.93
CA GLN A 134 1.32 -13.38 -19.82
C GLN A 134 2.51 -12.52 -19.35
N PRO A 135 3.77 -12.97 -19.56
CA PRO A 135 4.96 -12.24 -19.13
C PRO A 135 5.08 -10.83 -19.71
N GLN A 136 4.65 -10.63 -20.95
CA GLN A 136 4.79 -9.38 -21.69
C GLN A 136 3.95 -8.23 -21.12
N ARG A 137 2.83 -8.56 -20.44
CA ARG A 137 1.89 -7.59 -19.85
C ARG A 137 1.90 -7.60 -18.33
N LEU A 138 2.86 -8.29 -17.74
CA LEU A 138 2.91 -8.51 -16.30
C LEU A 138 2.95 -7.20 -15.51
N GLY A 139 3.74 -6.22 -15.96
CA GLY A 139 3.85 -4.93 -15.29
C GLY A 139 2.52 -4.16 -15.29
N LEU A 140 1.83 -4.10 -16.42
CA LEU A 140 0.51 -3.48 -16.52
C LEU A 140 -0.50 -4.16 -15.59
N VAL A 141 -0.57 -5.49 -15.64
CA VAL A 141 -1.53 -6.29 -14.86
C VAL A 141 -1.27 -6.17 -13.36
N LEU A 142 0.00 -6.22 -12.94
CA LEU A 142 0.38 -5.98 -11.54
C LEU A 142 0.09 -4.54 -11.09
N GLY A 143 0.31 -3.57 -11.98
CA GLY A 143 -0.05 -2.17 -11.73
C GLY A 143 -1.56 -1.97 -11.56
N VAL A 144 -2.38 -2.63 -12.38
CA VAL A 144 -3.85 -2.62 -12.26
C VAL A 144 -4.30 -3.27 -10.95
N PHE A 145 -3.72 -4.42 -10.59
CA PHE A 145 -4.01 -5.03 -9.29
C PHE A 145 -3.58 -4.13 -8.13
N GLY A 146 -2.37 -3.57 -8.18
CA GLY A 146 -1.85 -2.64 -7.18
C GLY A 146 -2.70 -1.37 -7.03
N ALA A 147 -3.35 -0.91 -8.12
CA ALA A 147 -4.29 0.21 -8.08
C ALA A 147 -5.51 -0.05 -7.16
N GLY A 148 -5.76 -1.28 -6.74
CA GLY A 148 -6.74 -1.61 -5.70
C GLY A 148 -6.52 -0.83 -4.39
N VAL A 149 -5.33 -0.32 -4.13
CA VAL A 149 -5.05 0.62 -3.02
C VAL A 149 -5.91 1.90 -3.08
N THR A 150 -6.56 2.21 -4.22
CA THR A 150 -7.57 3.30 -4.30
C THR A 150 -8.66 3.16 -3.25
N GLY A 151 -8.95 1.93 -2.79
CA GLY A 151 -9.88 1.67 -1.69
C GLY A 151 -9.57 2.44 -0.42
N ALA A 152 -8.29 2.64 -0.10
CA ALA A 152 -7.87 3.49 1.01
C ALA A 152 -8.31 4.95 0.81
N GLY A 153 -8.21 5.47 -0.41
CA GLY A 153 -8.69 6.82 -0.73
C GLY A 153 -10.21 6.93 -0.68
N PHE A 154 -10.94 5.92 -1.16
CA PHE A 154 -12.40 5.88 -1.03
C PHE A 154 -12.85 5.85 0.43
N THR A 155 -12.13 5.16 1.31
CA THR A 155 -12.39 5.15 2.75
C THR A 155 -12.39 6.57 3.32
N TYR A 156 -11.47 7.41 2.89
CA TYR A 156 -11.34 8.79 3.38
C TYR A 156 -12.50 9.70 2.97
N TYR A 157 -13.21 9.34 1.94
CA TYR A 157 -14.44 10.00 1.54
C TYR A 157 -15.68 9.37 2.17
N LEU A 158 -15.76 8.03 2.18
CA LEU A 158 -16.95 7.30 2.59
C LEU A 158 -17.14 7.32 4.12
N VAL A 159 -16.07 7.21 4.91
CA VAL A 159 -16.17 7.16 6.38
C VAL A 159 -16.81 8.43 6.95
N PRO A 160 -16.38 9.67 6.62
CA PRO A 160 -17.06 10.86 7.08
C PRO A 160 -18.50 10.93 6.62
N LEU A 161 -18.78 10.57 5.35
CA LEU A 161 -20.13 10.60 4.78
C LEU A 161 -21.10 9.66 5.52
N PHE A 162 -20.71 8.42 5.78
CA PHE A 162 -21.53 7.45 6.49
C PHE A 162 -21.64 7.77 7.98
N HIS A 163 -20.58 8.30 8.58
CA HIS A 163 -20.61 8.75 9.98
C HIS A 163 -21.58 9.92 10.18
N GLU A 164 -21.58 10.89 9.26
CA GLU A 164 -22.52 12.03 9.30
C GLU A 164 -23.99 11.60 9.08
N ALA A 165 -24.22 10.59 8.21
CA ALA A 165 -25.59 10.17 7.85
C ALA A 165 -26.18 9.12 8.82
N PHE A 166 -25.39 8.19 9.33
CA PHE A 166 -25.84 6.98 10.03
C PHE A 166 -25.08 6.72 11.34
N SER A 167 -24.34 7.70 11.85
CA SER A 167 -23.43 7.55 12.99
C SER A 167 -22.31 6.51 12.75
N TRP A 168 -21.54 6.17 13.79
CA TRP A 168 -20.42 5.22 13.69
C TRP A 168 -20.83 3.86 13.13
N HIS A 169 -21.98 3.31 13.57
CA HIS A 169 -22.44 1.97 13.17
C HIS A 169 -22.72 1.85 11.67
N GLY A 170 -23.04 2.94 10.98
CA GLY A 170 -23.24 2.95 9.53
C GLY A 170 -21.99 2.61 8.74
N VAL A 171 -20.81 2.94 9.27
CA VAL A 171 -19.52 2.70 8.59
C VAL A 171 -19.22 1.19 8.48
N PRO A 172 -19.09 0.41 9.58
CA PRO A 172 -18.81 -1.02 9.46
C PRO A 172 -19.94 -1.79 8.78
N LEU A 173 -21.20 -1.35 8.89
CA LEU A 173 -22.32 -1.96 8.18
C LEU A 173 -22.18 -1.82 6.66
N ALA A 174 -21.82 -0.63 6.16
CA ALA A 174 -21.60 -0.41 4.73
C ALA A 174 -20.45 -1.27 4.21
N TYR A 175 -19.34 -1.34 4.95
CA TYR A 175 -18.21 -2.22 4.58
C TYR A 175 -18.59 -3.69 4.59
N LEU A 176 -19.37 -4.15 5.58
CA LEU A 176 -19.86 -5.52 5.66
C LEU A 176 -20.68 -5.90 4.43
N ILE A 177 -21.63 -5.04 4.01
CA ILE A 177 -22.46 -5.28 2.83
C ILE A 177 -21.59 -5.42 1.58
N VAL A 178 -20.64 -4.52 1.37
CA VAL A 178 -19.74 -4.56 0.19
C VAL A 178 -18.83 -5.78 0.25
N LEU A 179 -18.28 -6.14 1.42
CA LEU A 179 -17.46 -7.34 1.61
C LEU A 179 -18.23 -8.62 1.25
N LEU A 180 -19.48 -8.74 1.74
CA LEU A 180 -20.33 -9.91 1.41
C LEU A 180 -20.68 -9.96 -0.07
N LEU A 181 -20.94 -8.81 -0.70
CA LEU A 181 -21.18 -8.74 -2.14
C LEU A 181 -19.95 -9.19 -2.93
N VAL A 182 -18.76 -8.67 -2.61
CA VAL A 182 -17.51 -9.05 -3.30
C VAL A 182 -17.16 -10.51 -3.05
N LEU A 183 -17.39 -11.01 -1.83
CA LEU A 183 -17.23 -12.42 -1.49
C LEU A 183 -18.14 -13.30 -2.37
N ALA A 184 -19.41 -12.93 -2.50
CA ALA A 184 -20.39 -13.65 -3.35
C ALA A 184 -19.99 -13.60 -4.82
N LEU A 185 -19.58 -12.45 -5.34
CA LEU A 185 -19.09 -12.30 -6.71
C LEU A 185 -17.86 -13.17 -6.98
N LEU A 186 -16.90 -13.20 -6.06
CA LEU A 186 -15.73 -14.05 -6.20
C LEU A 186 -16.09 -15.55 -6.15
N LEU A 187 -17.05 -15.95 -5.31
CA LEU A 187 -17.54 -17.31 -5.24
C LEU A 187 -18.26 -17.76 -6.51
N LEU A 188 -19.06 -16.88 -7.11
CA LEU A 188 -19.96 -17.24 -8.22
C LEU A 188 -19.28 -17.12 -9.59
N LEU A 189 -18.33 -16.17 -9.74
CA LEU A 189 -17.74 -15.82 -11.04
C LEU A 189 -16.34 -16.38 -11.27
N THR A 190 -15.76 -17.08 -10.27
CA THR A 190 -14.46 -17.73 -10.46
C THR A 190 -14.59 -19.22 -10.20
N ASP A 191 -13.91 -20.01 -11.03
CA ASP A 191 -13.86 -21.46 -10.85
C ASP A 191 -13.06 -21.85 -9.60
N PRO A 192 -13.38 -22.96 -8.96
CA PRO A 192 -12.53 -23.53 -7.92
C PRO A 192 -11.10 -23.65 -8.45
N ASP A 193 -10.11 -23.36 -7.60
CA ASP A 193 -8.72 -23.67 -7.93
C ASP A 193 -8.61 -25.19 -8.13
N ASP A 194 -8.88 -25.67 -9.35
CA ASP A 194 -8.58 -27.03 -9.73
C ASP A 194 -7.06 -27.15 -9.67
N ALA A 195 -6.62 -27.73 -8.57
CA ALA A 195 -5.33 -28.38 -8.40
C ALA A 195 -4.21 -27.93 -9.37
N ILE A 196 -3.84 -26.64 -9.39
CA ILE A 196 -2.49 -26.22 -9.75
C ILE A 196 -1.56 -26.52 -8.56
N ALA A 197 -1.99 -27.30 -7.61
CA ALA A 197 -1.16 -28.09 -6.75
C ALA A 197 -0.61 -29.25 -7.59
N ASP A 198 0.38 -28.92 -8.45
CA ASP A 198 1.28 -29.96 -8.94
C ASP A 198 1.81 -30.69 -7.69
N PRO A 199 1.40 -31.95 -7.42
CA PRO A 199 1.82 -32.69 -6.23
C PRO A 199 3.34 -32.89 -6.21
N GLN A 200 4.01 -32.70 -7.36
CA GLN A 200 5.46 -32.81 -7.52
C GLN A 200 6.20 -31.51 -7.17
N THR A 201 5.52 -30.39 -7.04
CA THR A 201 6.13 -29.21 -6.43
C THR A 201 6.07 -29.37 -4.91
N GLU A 202 6.75 -30.41 -4.39
CA GLU A 202 7.22 -30.39 -3.02
C GLU A 202 8.01 -29.11 -2.84
N THR A 203 7.29 -28.06 -2.43
CA THR A 203 7.96 -26.85 -2.00
C THR A 203 8.56 -27.17 -0.65
N SER A 204 9.67 -27.90 -0.70
CA SER A 204 10.50 -28.07 0.47
C SER A 204 10.73 -26.65 0.99
N LEU A 205 10.39 -26.39 2.24
CA LEU A 205 10.74 -25.14 2.90
C LEU A 205 12.21 -24.79 2.66
N LYS A 206 13.07 -25.80 2.45
CA LYS A 206 14.48 -25.63 2.04
C LYS A 206 14.66 -24.92 0.70
N VAL A 207 13.83 -25.17 -0.31
CA VAL A 207 13.90 -24.46 -1.62
C VAL A 207 13.43 -23.03 -1.45
N LEU A 208 12.40 -22.82 -0.63
CA LEU A 208 11.89 -21.50 -0.30
C LEU A 208 12.94 -20.67 0.46
N PHE A 209 13.56 -21.27 1.50
CA PHE A 209 14.67 -20.65 2.21
C PHE A 209 15.93 -20.50 1.35
N GLY A 210 16.13 -21.33 0.33
CA GLY A 210 17.18 -21.17 -0.66
C GLY A 210 17.01 -19.88 -1.47
N HIS A 211 15.78 -19.47 -1.81
CA HIS A 211 15.51 -18.17 -2.46
C HIS A 211 15.73 -16.98 -1.52
N LEU A 212 15.53 -17.15 -0.21
CA LEU A 212 15.90 -16.14 0.78
C LEU A 212 17.42 -15.91 0.85
N ASN A 213 18.23 -16.83 0.34
CA ASN A 213 19.68 -16.66 0.27
C ASN A 213 20.12 -15.80 -0.95
N GLN A 214 19.20 -15.45 -1.84
CA GLN A 214 19.49 -14.54 -2.96
C GLN A 214 19.47 -13.09 -2.47
N GLN A 215 20.64 -12.48 -2.40
CA GLN A 215 20.81 -11.09 -1.95
C GLN A 215 19.98 -10.09 -2.77
N SER A 216 19.74 -10.37 -4.07
CA SER A 216 18.92 -9.52 -4.95
C SER A 216 17.47 -9.42 -4.49
N VAL A 217 16.87 -10.53 -4.07
CA VAL A 217 15.46 -10.57 -3.60
C VAL A 217 15.27 -9.69 -2.35
N TRP A 218 16.21 -9.76 -1.41
CA TRP A 218 16.18 -8.92 -0.21
C TRP A 218 16.38 -7.44 -0.51
N GLN A 219 17.31 -7.11 -1.42
CA GLN A 219 17.56 -5.74 -1.81
C GLN A 219 16.35 -5.12 -2.52
N LEU A 220 15.77 -5.84 -3.47
CA LEU A 220 14.56 -5.40 -4.17
C LEU A 220 13.36 -5.34 -3.22
N GLY A 221 13.21 -6.31 -2.33
CA GLY A 221 12.21 -6.30 -1.27
C GLY A 221 12.34 -5.10 -0.34
N ALA A 222 13.58 -4.74 0.04
CA ALA A 222 13.85 -3.55 0.85
C ALA A 222 13.50 -2.25 0.11
N PHE A 223 13.84 -2.12 -1.19
CA PHE A 223 13.45 -0.96 -2.00
C PHE A 223 11.93 -0.82 -2.10
N PHE A 224 11.23 -1.93 -2.38
CA PHE A 224 9.77 -1.92 -2.39
C PHE A 224 9.21 -1.58 -1.00
N GLY A 225 9.77 -2.18 0.05
CA GLY A 225 9.39 -1.92 1.44
C GLY A 225 9.48 -0.45 1.81
N VAL A 226 10.58 0.21 1.45
CA VAL A 226 10.77 1.65 1.70
C VAL A 226 9.77 2.49 0.90
N VAL A 227 9.60 2.23 -0.40
CA VAL A 227 8.73 3.03 -1.27
C VAL A 227 7.25 2.83 -0.91
N ALA A 228 6.79 1.59 -0.85
CA ALA A 228 5.41 1.26 -0.51
C ALA A 228 5.09 1.58 0.96
N GLY A 229 6.02 1.30 1.87
CA GLY A 229 5.85 1.63 3.28
C GLY A 229 5.78 3.13 3.52
N SER A 230 6.57 3.94 2.81
CA SER A 230 6.46 5.40 2.85
C SER A 230 5.11 5.89 2.31
N PHE A 231 4.63 5.28 1.21
CA PHE A 231 3.31 5.58 0.67
C PHE A 231 2.20 5.29 1.68
N PHE A 232 2.18 4.10 2.29
CA PHE A 232 1.18 3.74 3.29
C PHE A 232 1.31 4.56 4.57
N ALA A 233 2.51 4.83 5.05
CA ALA A 233 2.74 5.67 6.23
C ALA A 233 2.20 7.09 6.04
N LEU A 234 2.48 7.70 4.88
CA LEU A 234 1.92 9.01 4.53
C LEU A 234 0.40 8.94 4.36
N ALA A 235 -0.12 7.88 3.72
CA ALA A 235 -1.56 7.69 3.60
C ALA A 235 -2.25 7.69 4.97
N LEU A 236 -1.70 6.98 5.96
CA LEU A 236 -2.25 6.93 7.32
C LEU A 236 -2.12 8.26 8.07
N TRP A 237 -1.06 9.04 7.81
CA TRP A 237 -0.74 10.27 8.55
C TRP A 237 -1.36 11.53 7.98
N LEU A 238 -1.51 11.61 6.65
CA LEU A 238 -1.97 12.82 5.95
C LEU A 238 -3.31 13.38 6.43
N PRO A 239 -4.36 12.59 6.79
CA PRO A 239 -5.61 13.14 7.30
C PRO A 239 -5.42 13.99 8.56
N ASP A 240 -4.68 13.48 9.54
CA ASP A 240 -4.37 14.21 10.77
C ASP A 240 -3.43 15.39 10.52
N TYR A 241 -2.41 15.20 9.68
CA TYR A 241 -1.47 16.25 9.30
C TYR A 241 -2.19 17.45 8.66
N LEU A 242 -3.00 17.23 7.62
CA LEU A 242 -3.68 18.30 6.88
C LEU A 242 -4.73 18.99 7.75
N SER A 243 -5.48 18.23 8.55
CA SER A 243 -6.44 18.80 9.49
C SER A 243 -5.76 19.71 10.51
N SER A 244 -4.67 19.23 11.11
CA SER A 244 -3.95 19.95 12.15
C SER A 244 -3.11 21.10 11.63
N GLN A 245 -2.49 20.97 10.44
CA GLN A 245 -1.64 21.99 9.84
C GLN A 245 -2.43 23.23 9.41
N PHE A 246 -3.62 23.01 8.84
CA PHE A 246 -4.47 24.06 8.30
C PHE A 246 -5.69 24.40 9.17
N GLY A 247 -5.82 23.80 10.36
CA GLY A 247 -6.95 24.03 11.24
C GLY A 247 -8.30 23.57 10.65
N LEU A 248 -8.27 22.50 9.82
CA LEU A 248 -9.46 22.01 9.11
C LEU A 248 -10.23 20.99 9.97
N GLN A 249 -11.51 20.85 9.69
CA GLN A 249 -12.30 19.73 10.21
C GLN A 249 -11.73 18.40 9.71
N VAL A 250 -11.83 17.34 10.52
CA VAL A 250 -11.28 16.00 10.21
C VAL A 250 -11.76 15.46 8.87
N GLY A 251 -13.07 15.61 8.58
CA GLY A 251 -13.64 15.18 7.30
C GLY A 251 -13.04 15.92 6.09
N THR A 252 -12.72 17.21 6.23
CA THR A 252 -12.08 18.00 5.18
C THR A 252 -10.63 17.58 4.98
N GLY A 253 -9.87 17.36 6.07
CA GLY A 253 -8.50 16.85 5.99
C GLY A 253 -8.42 15.46 5.35
N ALA A 254 -9.34 14.57 5.69
CA ALA A 254 -9.44 13.26 5.06
C ALA A 254 -9.75 13.35 3.54
N ARG A 255 -10.71 14.21 3.15
CA ARG A 255 -11.02 14.45 1.73
C ARG A 255 -9.84 15.05 0.95
N LEU A 256 -8.97 15.81 1.59
CA LEU A 256 -7.74 16.29 0.96
C LEU A 256 -6.68 15.19 0.86
N ALA A 257 -6.54 14.34 1.87
CA ALA A 257 -5.58 13.25 1.86
C ALA A 257 -5.86 12.19 0.76
N GLN A 258 -7.12 12.02 0.32
CA GLN A 258 -7.45 11.14 -0.81
C GLN A 258 -6.73 11.52 -2.11
N TRP A 259 -6.41 12.82 -2.31
CA TRP A 259 -5.67 13.30 -3.48
C TRP A 259 -4.22 12.83 -3.53
N PHE A 260 -3.67 12.34 -2.43
CA PHE A 260 -2.42 11.60 -2.41
C PHE A 260 -2.63 10.14 -2.85
N ILE A 261 -3.62 9.47 -2.26
CA ILE A 261 -3.78 8.03 -2.36
C ILE A 261 -4.35 7.61 -3.72
N ILE A 262 -5.45 8.23 -4.17
CA ILE A 262 -6.14 7.81 -5.40
C ILE A 262 -5.23 8.00 -6.64
N PRO A 263 -4.66 9.20 -6.89
CA PRO A 263 -3.74 9.37 -8.01
C PRO A 263 -2.50 8.48 -7.88
N GLY A 264 -1.96 8.30 -6.67
CA GLY A 264 -0.81 7.43 -6.42
C GLY A 264 -1.11 5.95 -6.69
N ALA A 265 -2.26 5.46 -6.25
CA ALA A 265 -2.70 4.11 -6.53
C ALA A 265 -2.89 3.87 -8.04
N LEU A 266 -3.54 4.80 -8.75
CA LEU A 266 -3.70 4.73 -10.20
C LEU A 266 -2.36 4.83 -10.95
N ALA A 267 -1.40 5.58 -10.41
CA ALA A 267 -0.07 5.71 -10.99
C ALA A 267 0.74 4.39 -10.97
N GLN A 268 0.34 3.39 -10.19
CA GLN A 268 0.92 2.05 -10.27
C GLN A 268 0.68 1.42 -11.64
N ILE A 269 -0.48 1.67 -12.27
CA ILE A 269 -0.79 1.23 -13.64
C ILE A 269 0.20 1.85 -14.62
N LEU A 270 0.43 3.16 -14.49
CA LEU A 270 1.38 3.88 -15.34
C LEU A 270 2.80 3.37 -15.14
N GLY A 271 3.24 3.22 -13.89
CA GLY A 271 4.57 2.73 -13.55
C GLY A 271 4.81 1.31 -14.05
N GLY A 272 3.85 0.40 -13.84
CA GLY A 272 3.90 -0.97 -14.34
C GLY A 272 3.92 -1.05 -15.87
N GLY A 273 3.00 -0.37 -16.54
CA GLY A 273 2.91 -0.34 -18.00
C GLY A 273 4.11 0.36 -18.67
N MET A 274 4.61 1.45 -18.08
CA MET A 274 5.85 2.09 -18.56
C MET A 274 7.07 1.16 -18.38
N SER A 275 7.08 0.36 -17.31
CA SER A 275 8.16 -0.60 -17.07
C SER A 275 8.18 -1.73 -18.09
N ASP A 276 7.03 -2.11 -18.66
CA ASP A 276 6.97 -3.09 -19.75
C ASP A 276 7.62 -2.55 -21.04
N ARG A 277 7.56 -1.22 -21.25
CA ARG A 277 8.09 -0.57 -22.47
C ARG A 277 9.52 -0.07 -22.33
N TYR A 278 9.85 0.56 -21.20
CA TYR A 278 11.11 1.30 -21.01
C TYR A 278 12.09 0.61 -20.06
N GLY A 279 11.65 -0.48 -19.41
CA GLY A 279 12.40 -1.19 -18.38
C GLY A 279 12.21 -0.56 -16.98
N SER A 280 12.06 -1.44 -15.99
CA SER A 280 11.78 -1.06 -14.61
C SER A 280 12.82 -0.11 -14.00
N PRO A 281 14.16 -0.30 -14.17
CA PRO A 281 15.13 0.55 -13.49
C PRO A 281 15.05 2.04 -13.87
N LYS A 282 14.75 2.33 -15.14
CA LYS A 282 14.62 3.72 -15.61
C LYS A 282 13.37 4.39 -15.02
N VAL A 283 12.25 3.66 -14.97
CA VAL A 283 10.99 4.19 -14.43
C VAL A 283 11.13 4.42 -12.93
N ILE A 284 11.69 3.46 -12.18
CA ILE A 284 11.92 3.59 -10.73
C ILE A 284 12.77 4.83 -10.42
N SER A 285 13.94 4.97 -11.06
CA SER A 285 14.86 6.07 -10.80
C SER A 285 14.22 7.44 -11.09
N ARG A 286 13.46 7.57 -12.18
CA ARG A 286 12.77 8.82 -12.52
C ARG A 286 11.65 9.14 -11.56
N SER A 287 10.84 8.14 -11.20
CA SER A 287 9.75 8.30 -10.25
C SER A 287 10.26 8.72 -8.86
N LEU A 288 11.31 8.05 -8.36
CA LEU A 288 11.93 8.45 -7.09
C LEU A 288 12.51 9.86 -7.14
N PHE A 289 13.15 10.26 -8.25
CA PHE A 289 13.66 11.62 -8.41
C PHE A 289 12.53 12.67 -8.34
N VAL A 290 11.41 12.44 -9.04
CA VAL A 290 10.23 13.32 -8.97
C VAL A 290 9.68 13.37 -7.53
N GLY A 291 9.60 12.23 -6.84
CA GLY A 291 9.19 12.17 -5.44
C GLY A 291 10.12 12.95 -4.52
N LEU A 292 11.44 12.88 -4.72
CA LEU A 292 12.42 13.66 -3.95
C LEU A 292 12.24 15.16 -4.16
N VAL A 293 12.00 15.63 -5.41
CA VAL A 293 11.73 17.03 -5.70
C VAL A 293 10.47 17.50 -4.96
N ALA A 294 9.40 16.70 -4.98
CA ALA A 294 8.17 17.00 -4.24
C ALA A 294 8.42 17.08 -2.73
N LEU A 295 9.20 16.16 -2.18
CA LEU A 295 9.53 16.14 -0.76
C LEU A 295 10.38 17.33 -0.31
N VAL A 296 11.29 17.84 -1.16
CA VAL A 296 12.04 19.07 -0.86
C VAL A 296 11.08 20.23 -0.60
N VAL A 297 10.06 20.37 -1.45
CA VAL A 297 9.06 21.44 -1.28
C VAL A 297 8.20 21.21 -0.04
N LEU A 298 7.69 19.98 0.15
CA LEU A 298 6.82 19.65 1.28
C LEU A 298 7.55 19.68 2.64
N SER A 299 8.87 19.51 2.64
CA SER A 299 9.69 19.57 3.86
C SER A 299 9.88 20.99 4.39
N TYR A 300 9.46 22.01 3.62
CA TYR A 300 9.63 23.39 4.04
C TYR A 300 8.75 23.69 5.27
N PRO A 301 9.37 23.99 6.44
CA PRO A 301 8.61 24.28 7.65
C PRO A 301 7.96 25.66 7.58
N PRO A 302 6.77 25.84 8.15
CA PRO A 302 6.23 27.17 8.34
C PRO A 302 7.15 27.96 9.28
N MET A 303 7.63 29.11 8.84
CA MET A 303 8.56 29.97 9.58
C MET A 303 7.99 31.38 9.72
N THR A 304 8.23 31.98 10.88
CA THR A 304 7.97 33.40 11.09
C THR A 304 9.29 34.12 11.26
N LEU A 305 9.61 35.00 10.32
CA LEU A 305 10.80 35.83 10.40
C LEU A 305 10.42 37.16 11.09
N PHE A 306 11.12 37.46 12.18
CA PHE A 306 11.01 38.74 12.86
C PHE A 306 12.19 39.63 12.48
N ILE A 307 11.94 40.65 11.68
CA ILE A 307 12.94 41.68 11.30
C ILE A 307 12.79 42.86 12.25
N ARG A 308 13.80 43.09 13.08
CA ARG A 308 13.80 44.23 14.00
C ARG A 308 14.18 45.50 13.22
N GLY A 309 13.20 46.33 12.91
CA GLY A 309 13.40 47.64 12.36
C GLY A 309 13.71 48.66 13.47
N VAL A 310 13.96 49.93 13.05
CA VAL A 310 14.24 51.05 13.97
C VAL A 310 13.00 51.39 14.82
N ASP A 311 11.83 51.45 14.18
CA ASP A 311 10.59 51.87 14.82
C ASP A 311 9.58 50.75 15.08
N ALA A 312 9.72 49.60 14.41
CA ALA A 312 8.80 48.47 14.56
C ALA A 312 9.45 47.14 14.19
N THR A 313 8.94 46.06 14.77
CA THR A 313 9.31 44.69 14.36
C THR A 313 8.40 44.25 13.24
N ILE A 314 8.98 43.96 12.06
CA ILE A 314 8.25 43.45 10.90
C ILE A 314 8.17 41.94 11.06
N ARG A 315 6.95 41.40 11.07
CA ARG A 315 6.68 39.96 11.09
C ARG A 315 6.34 39.52 9.69
N ILE A 316 7.16 38.60 9.14
CA ILE A 316 6.94 37.97 7.83
C ILE A 316 6.67 36.51 8.06
N GLU A 317 5.48 36.03 7.67
CA GLU A 317 5.10 34.64 7.77
C GLU A 317 5.41 33.94 6.46
N PHE A 318 6.26 32.94 6.50
CA PHE A 318 6.57 32.05 5.41
C PHE A 318 5.88 30.71 5.68
N ALA A 319 4.79 30.43 5.00
CA ALA A 319 4.11 29.14 5.01
C ALA A 319 3.78 28.74 3.57
N LEU A 320 3.83 27.43 3.28
CA LEU A 320 3.38 26.93 1.99
C LEU A 320 1.86 27.16 1.87
N PRO A 321 1.40 27.81 0.78
CA PRO A 321 -0.04 27.92 0.52
C PRO A 321 -0.64 26.52 0.36
N MET A 322 -1.83 26.28 0.92
CA MET A 322 -2.53 25.00 0.86
C MET A 322 -2.65 24.42 -0.56
N ASN A 323 -2.86 25.29 -1.57
CA ASN A 323 -2.95 24.85 -2.97
C ASN A 323 -1.62 24.30 -3.50
N VAL A 324 -0.49 24.90 -3.11
CA VAL A 324 0.85 24.42 -3.51
C VAL A 324 1.13 23.09 -2.82
N GLU A 325 0.86 23.01 -1.52
CA GLU A 325 1.05 21.76 -0.76
C GLU A 325 0.21 20.61 -1.34
N ARG A 326 -1.06 20.88 -1.68
CA ARG A 326 -1.93 19.88 -2.35
C ARG A 326 -1.35 19.39 -3.66
N ILE A 327 -0.81 20.27 -4.52
CA ILE A 327 -0.19 19.88 -5.80
C ILE A 327 1.00 18.95 -5.55
N PHE A 328 1.90 19.31 -4.63
CA PHE A 328 3.08 18.49 -4.35
C PHE A 328 2.75 17.19 -3.62
N VAL A 329 1.70 17.14 -2.82
CA VAL A 329 1.15 15.91 -2.24
C VAL A 329 0.65 14.95 -3.33
N VAL A 330 -0.07 15.47 -4.35
CA VAL A 330 -0.48 14.66 -5.52
C VAL A 330 0.74 14.16 -6.30
N VAL A 331 1.70 15.05 -6.60
CA VAL A 331 2.93 14.69 -7.32
C VAL A 331 3.70 13.60 -6.58
N LEU A 332 3.83 13.72 -5.27
CA LEU A 332 4.47 12.72 -4.42
C LEU A 332 3.74 11.38 -4.47
N GLY A 333 2.40 11.39 -4.37
CA GLY A 333 1.58 10.17 -4.49
C GLY A 333 1.79 9.47 -5.82
N VAL A 334 1.72 10.21 -6.94
CA VAL A 334 1.95 9.69 -8.30
C VAL A 334 3.37 9.13 -8.45
N ALA A 335 4.36 9.82 -7.93
CA ALA A 335 5.75 9.38 -7.99
C ALA A 335 5.97 8.07 -7.23
N LEU A 336 5.51 7.98 -5.97
CA LEU A 336 5.63 6.76 -5.17
C LEU A 336 4.83 5.60 -5.78
N GLY A 337 3.60 5.86 -6.24
CA GLY A 337 2.77 4.84 -6.90
C GLY A 337 3.41 4.29 -8.18
N SER A 338 3.95 5.14 -9.04
CA SER A 338 4.68 4.72 -10.24
C SER A 338 5.91 3.87 -9.89
N ALA A 339 6.65 4.26 -8.85
CA ALA A 339 7.79 3.48 -8.37
C ALA A 339 7.36 2.12 -7.80
N MET A 340 6.23 2.05 -7.06
CA MET A 340 5.66 0.79 -6.53
C MET A 340 5.33 -0.18 -7.65
N GLY A 341 4.55 0.22 -8.65
CA GLY A 341 4.19 -0.63 -9.79
C GLY A 341 5.40 -1.15 -10.56
N SER A 342 6.41 -0.30 -10.73
CA SER A 342 7.67 -0.63 -11.42
C SER A 342 8.54 -1.62 -10.61
N LEU A 343 8.65 -1.41 -9.29
CA LEU A 343 9.39 -2.30 -8.39
C LEU A 343 8.71 -3.66 -8.28
N GLN A 344 7.38 -3.68 -8.12
CA GLN A 344 6.60 -4.92 -8.07
C GLN A 344 6.84 -5.78 -9.31
N ARG A 345 6.79 -5.17 -10.52
CA ARG A 345 7.12 -5.85 -11.76
C ARG A 345 8.54 -6.41 -11.74
N MET A 346 9.53 -5.61 -11.36
CA MET A 346 10.93 -6.01 -11.36
C MET A 346 11.17 -7.24 -10.49
N VAL A 347 10.61 -7.25 -9.29
CA VAL A 347 10.77 -8.36 -8.34
C VAL A 347 10.05 -9.62 -8.81
N ILE A 348 8.81 -9.48 -9.30
CA ILE A 348 8.00 -10.63 -9.70
C ILE A 348 8.54 -11.30 -10.97
N ILE A 349 9.12 -10.55 -11.91
CA ILE A 349 9.76 -11.15 -13.10
C ILE A 349 10.93 -12.07 -12.70
N GLU A 350 11.76 -11.63 -11.76
CA GLU A 350 12.90 -12.44 -11.28
C GLU A 350 12.47 -13.68 -10.50
N SER A 351 11.26 -13.69 -9.94
CA SER A 351 10.80 -14.73 -9.01
C SER A 351 9.42 -15.29 -9.38
N ARG A 352 9.10 -15.38 -10.67
CA ARG A 352 7.74 -15.71 -11.15
C ARG A 352 7.17 -17.01 -10.57
N ASN A 353 7.99 -18.05 -10.48
CA ASN A 353 7.58 -19.36 -9.92
C ASN A 353 7.25 -19.30 -8.42
N ASN A 354 7.67 -18.25 -7.73
CA ASN A 354 7.46 -18.02 -6.29
C ASN A 354 6.74 -16.70 -6.01
N ALA A 355 5.93 -16.22 -6.96
CA ALA A 355 5.29 -14.90 -6.90
C ALA A 355 4.53 -14.65 -5.58
N ALA A 356 3.76 -15.62 -5.08
CA ALA A 356 3.03 -15.50 -3.82
C ALA A 356 3.93 -15.31 -2.59
N PHE A 357 5.02 -16.09 -2.52
CA PHE A 357 5.98 -15.96 -1.43
C PHE A 357 6.70 -14.62 -1.46
N VAL A 358 7.14 -14.22 -2.65
CA VAL A 358 7.83 -12.95 -2.86
C VAL A 358 6.88 -11.77 -2.62
N ALA A 359 5.62 -11.86 -3.04
CA ALA A 359 4.59 -10.87 -2.70
C ALA A 359 4.42 -10.70 -1.19
N GLY A 360 4.38 -11.83 -0.46
CA GLY A 360 4.37 -11.80 1.00
C GLY A 360 5.58 -11.08 1.58
N LEU A 361 6.79 -11.36 1.06
CA LEU A 361 8.02 -10.71 1.51
C LEU A 361 8.04 -9.20 1.22
N LEU A 362 7.60 -8.79 0.02
CA LEU A 362 7.43 -7.38 -0.33
C LEU A 362 6.50 -6.67 0.65
N LEU A 363 5.40 -7.33 0.99
CA LEU A 363 4.41 -6.76 1.89
C LEU A 363 4.91 -6.70 3.34
N VAL A 364 5.68 -7.69 3.81
CA VAL A 364 6.36 -7.61 5.12
C VAL A 364 7.22 -6.35 5.20
N GLY A 365 8.04 -6.08 4.18
CA GLY A 365 8.85 -4.87 4.13
C GLY A 365 8.00 -3.60 4.14
N ALA A 366 6.98 -3.53 3.29
CA ALA A 366 6.08 -2.37 3.19
C ALA A 366 5.33 -2.11 4.50
N CYS A 367 4.73 -3.14 5.09
CA CYS A 367 3.97 -3.01 6.33
C CYS A 367 4.88 -2.70 7.54
N SER A 368 6.11 -3.23 7.58
CA SER A 368 7.07 -2.90 8.63
C SER A 368 7.44 -1.42 8.60
N VAL A 369 7.73 -0.87 7.43
CA VAL A 369 8.02 0.56 7.27
C VAL A 369 6.77 1.39 7.53
N ALA A 370 5.60 0.96 7.05
CA ALA A 370 4.32 1.64 7.28
C ALA A 370 3.89 1.62 8.76
N PHE A 371 4.35 0.66 9.55
CA PHE A 371 4.18 0.62 10.99
C PHE A 371 5.16 1.55 11.72
N LEU A 372 6.44 1.49 11.35
CA LEU A 372 7.50 2.23 12.05
C LEU A 372 7.46 3.74 11.79
N LEU A 373 7.18 4.15 10.54
CA LEU A 373 7.21 5.57 10.17
C LEU A 373 6.18 6.42 10.93
N PRO A 374 4.89 6.06 11.06
CA PRO A 374 3.93 6.85 11.84
C PRO A 374 4.33 7.00 13.31
N VAL A 375 4.94 5.98 13.92
CA VAL A 375 5.48 6.05 15.27
C VAL A 375 6.61 7.07 15.34
N LEU A 376 7.53 7.03 14.37
CA LEU A 376 8.63 7.99 14.27
C LEU A 376 8.11 9.40 14.00
N PHE A 377 7.10 9.56 13.15
CA PHE A 377 6.44 10.84 12.89
C PHE A 377 5.86 11.45 14.17
N GLY A 378 5.12 10.65 14.94
CA GLY A 378 4.56 11.07 16.20
C GLY A 378 5.63 11.51 17.21
N ALA A 379 6.72 10.74 17.34
CA ALA A 379 7.83 11.05 18.23
C ALA A 379 8.54 12.36 17.81
N VAL A 380 8.88 12.50 16.53
CA VAL A 380 9.56 13.70 16.01
C VAL A 380 8.67 14.93 16.11
N ASN A 381 7.38 14.80 15.83
CA ASN A 381 6.44 15.91 16.00
C ASN A 381 6.30 16.34 17.47
N HIS A 382 6.34 15.38 18.41
CA HIS A 382 6.31 15.67 19.83
C HIS A 382 7.58 16.41 20.30
N TRP A 383 8.76 16.02 19.82
CA TRP A 383 10.04 16.60 20.27
C TRP A 383 10.38 17.92 19.55
N LEU A 384 10.17 18.02 18.26
CA LEU A 384 10.54 19.18 17.46
C LEU A 384 9.41 20.21 17.32
N GLY A 385 8.15 19.81 17.50
CA GLY A 385 6.99 20.68 17.29
C GLY A 385 6.77 21.10 15.83
N VAL A 386 7.49 20.48 14.88
CA VAL A 386 7.45 20.82 13.45
C VAL A 386 6.72 19.71 12.69
N ARG A 387 5.50 19.97 12.25
CA ARG A 387 4.67 18.98 11.57
C ARG A 387 5.22 18.53 10.22
N SER A 388 5.84 19.43 9.45
CA SER A 388 6.47 19.10 8.15
C SER A 388 7.72 18.23 8.26
N ALA A 389 8.27 17.99 9.47
CA ALA A 389 9.40 17.08 9.72
C ALA A 389 9.11 15.64 9.22
N VAL A 390 7.86 15.25 9.10
CA VAL A 390 7.41 13.98 8.50
C VAL A 390 7.97 13.81 7.08
N PHE A 391 7.86 14.86 6.26
CA PHE A 391 8.36 14.83 4.88
C PHE A 391 9.90 14.82 4.83
N MET A 392 10.58 15.46 5.79
CA MET A 392 12.05 15.39 5.91
C MET A 392 12.53 13.96 6.18
N ILE A 393 11.84 13.23 7.05
CA ILE A 393 12.17 11.83 7.35
C ILE A 393 12.04 10.97 6.10
N VAL A 394 10.91 11.10 5.40
CA VAL A 394 10.65 10.36 4.15
C VAL A 394 11.66 10.78 3.07
N PHE A 395 12.02 12.07 2.99
CA PHE A 395 13.04 12.56 2.06
C PHE A 395 14.39 11.87 2.27
N ILE A 396 14.89 11.84 3.52
CA ILE A 396 16.17 11.17 3.84
C ILE A 396 16.09 9.68 3.48
N LEU A 397 15.00 9.02 3.84
CA LEU A 397 14.81 7.59 3.58
C LEU A 397 14.80 7.29 2.07
N LEU A 398 14.10 8.11 1.27
CA LEU A 398 14.06 7.96 -0.20
C LEU A 398 15.39 8.36 -0.87
N CYS A 399 16.15 9.32 -0.34
CA CYS A 399 17.50 9.64 -0.82
C CYS A 399 18.42 8.42 -0.68
N VAL A 400 18.42 7.78 0.49
CA VAL A 400 19.20 6.56 0.74
C VAL A 400 18.74 5.44 -0.19
N CYS A 401 17.42 5.26 -0.34
CA CYS A 401 16.83 4.27 -1.23
C CYS A 401 17.27 4.50 -2.70
N GLN A 402 17.16 5.71 -3.21
CA GLN A 402 17.57 6.08 -4.56
C GLN A 402 19.07 5.84 -4.79
N PHE A 403 19.91 6.22 -3.84
CA PHE A 403 21.36 6.01 -3.93
C PHE A 403 21.71 4.51 -3.95
N MET A 404 21.12 3.72 -3.05
CA MET A 404 21.33 2.27 -3.00
C MET A 404 20.79 1.59 -4.25
N PHE A 405 19.63 1.99 -4.76
CA PHE A 405 19.05 1.46 -5.99
C PHE A 405 19.94 1.77 -7.21
N ALA A 406 20.45 2.98 -7.33
CA ALA A 406 21.37 3.35 -8.40
C ALA A 406 22.67 2.50 -8.39
N ARG A 407 23.21 2.20 -7.19
CA ARG A 407 24.38 1.30 -7.05
C ARG A 407 24.04 -0.14 -7.42
N PHE A 408 22.86 -0.62 -7.00
CA PHE A 408 22.37 -1.96 -7.34
C PHE A 408 22.24 -2.11 -8.86
N ASN A 409 21.56 -1.18 -9.52
CA ASN A 409 21.35 -1.22 -10.98
C ASN A 409 22.67 -1.20 -11.76
N ARG A 410 23.64 -0.34 -11.41
CA ARG A 410 24.97 -0.29 -12.04
C ARG A 410 25.73 -1.60 -11.88
N ARG A 411 25.61 -2.28 -10.73
CA ARG A 411 26.24 -3.58 -10.53
C ARG A 411 25.61 -4.66 -11.40
N HIS A 412 24.29 -4.64 -11.48
CA HIS A 412 23.52 -5.59 -12.29
C HIS A 412 23.83 -5.43 -13.78
N GLU A 413 23.86 -4.21 -14.31
CA GLU A 413 24.26 -3.91 -15.68
C GLU A 413 25.71 -4.35 -15.98
N ARG A 414 26.63 -4.10 -15.07
CA ARG A 414 28.03 -4.53 -15.23
C ARG A 414 28.17 -6.04 -15.25
N ASN A 415 27.47 -6.75 -14.40
CA ASN A 415 27.50 -8.21 -14.37
C ASN A 415 26.90 -8.83 -15.65
N ALA A 416 25.82 -8.25 -16.17
CA ALA A 416 25.23 -8.67 -17.44
C ALA A 416 26.17 -8.46 -18.64
N LEU A 417 27.02 -7.43 -18.62
CA LEU A 417 28.05 -7.18 -19.66
C LEU A 417 29.23 -8.13 -19.54
N LEU A 418 29.59 -8.58 -18.33
CA LEU A 418 30.72 -9.47 -18.10
C LEU A 418 30.39 -10.95 -18.35
N HIS A 419 29.12 -11.32 -18.27
CA HIS A 419 28.62 -12.69 -18.46
C HIS A 419 27.43 -12.71 -19.43
N PRO A 420 27.63 -12.48 -20.75
CA PRO A 420 26.55 -12.37 -21.73
C PRO A 420 25.87 -13.71 -22.09
N GLY A 421 25.93 -14.72 -21.23
CA GLY A 421 25.43 -16.07 -21.52
C GLY A 421 24.92 -16.88 -20.30
N ILE A 422 24.72 -16.23 -19.15
CA ILE A 422 24.11 -16.88 -17.97
C ILE A 422 22.72 -16.33 -17.72
#